data_277523d4ce637b72272bc277d96a1cd2
#
_entry.id   277523d4ce637b72272bc277d96a1cd2
#
_cell.length_a   1.000
_cell.length_b   1.000
_cell.length_c   1.000
_cell.angle_alpha   90.00
_cell.angle_beta   90.00
_cell.angle_gamma   90.00
#
_symmetry.space_group_name_H-M   'P 1'
#
loop_
_entity.id
_entity.type
_entity.pdbx_description
1 polymer ?
#
loop_
_entity_poly.entity_id
_entity_poly.type
_entity_poly.pdbx_seq_one_letter_code
_entity_poly.pdbx_strand_id
1 'polypeptide(L)'
;MGFTIEDMNLMAKDRYQMEFIAGKRGWSNSISWVLMMEDTAIIRNFAGKELAVTTGLGFDTEEKLLTLAQKLVLCHASGLIINTGEYIHKLPQSLCDFCDENDLPLMTVPWEVYLSEMIKDLSIRIFLQGTTDEEITRALIHAIEEPDNQESYRKILLPYLDVDGEFQVVLFTTGGLDEMDTVERKRLSYRLQIYLENITHNGSFFYYDANFVLIMNDVSQKDFEEIVEGMISRTKRRMPEVHISVGAGSKVVDIVNLKTAYKRAKAAVSMAQHTGRDIVHFDEMGIYRLLYSVSDQAILKEMSEAPLKPLIEYDAKHNSNYVEVLEKYLEYNGSIQAVAEAMYTHRNTIIYRVANIKKLLGTELDTTEERFQYQMAYYIRNM
;
A
#
# COMPACT_ATOMS: atom_id res chain seq x y z
N MET A 1 -0.50 8.43 -13.14
CA MET A 1 0.96 8.18 -13.36
C MET A 1 1.67 9.51 -13.40
N GLY A 2 2.77 9.68 -12.63
CA GLY A 2 3.52 10.95 -12.62
C GLY A 2 4.32 11.16 -13.90
N PHE A 3 4.76 12.38 -14.16
CA PHE A 3 5.73 12.69 -15.22
C PHE A 3 7.08 12.09 -14.84
N THR A 4 7.62 11.19 -15.67
CA THR A 4 8.81 10.37 -15.34
C THR A 4 10.10 10.95 -15.93
N ILE A 5 11.25 10.43 -15.47
CA ILE A 5 12.56 10.72 -16.10
C ILE A 5 12.57 10.29 -17.57
N GLU A 6 11.90 9.17 -17.90
CA GLU A 6 11.77 8.71 -19.28
C GLU A 6 10.99 9.70 -20.15
N ASP A 7 9.82 10.16 -19.68
CA ASP A 7 9.02 11.17 -20.38
C ASP A 7 9.80 12.46 -20.58
N MET A 8 10.52 12.88 -19.54
CA MET A 8 11.39 14.04 -19.60
C MET A 8 12.49 13.85 -20.63
N ASN A 9 13.18 12.71 -20.64
CA ASN A 9 14.27 12.46 -21.55
C ASN A 9 13.81 12.42 -23.02
N LEU A 10 12.67 11.77 -23.31
CA LEU A 10 12.08 11.75 -24.64
C LEU A 10 11.85 13.17 -25.19
N MET A 11 11.42 14.08 -24.34
CA MET A 11 11.12 15.46 -24.72
C MET A 11 12.37 16.37 -24.73
N ALA A 12 13.25 16.20 -23.74
CA ALA A 12 14.38 17.11 -23.50
C ALA A 12 15.61 16.79 -24.33
N LYS A 13 15.76 15.54 -24.80
CA LYS A 13 16.92 15.08 -25.57
C LYS A 13 17.25 15.97 -26.77
N ASP A 14 16.28 16.20 -27.64
CA ASP A 14 16.51 16.99 -28.85
C ASP A 14 16.37 18.50 -28.59
N ARG A 15 15.49 18.88 -27.69
CA ARG A 15 15.17 20.30 -27.41
C ARG A 15 16.25 21.01 -26.60
N TYR A 16 16.79 20.31 -25.60
CA TYR A 16 17.79 20.83 -24.65
C TYR A 16 19.14 20.11 -24.77
N GLN A 17 19.33 19.29 -25.81
CA GLN A 17 20.53 18.49 -25.99
C GLN A 17 20.91 17.72 -24.72
N MET A 18 19.88 17.21 -24.03
CA MET A 18 20.06 16.48 -22.79
C MET A 18 20.63 15.10 -23.05
N GLU A 19 21.71 14.76 -22.37
CA GLU A 19 22.34 13.44 -22.43
C GLU A 19 22.13 12.69 -21.11
N PHE A 20 21.71 11.44 -21.24
CA PHE A 20 21.59 10.54 -20.10
C PHE A 20 22.91 9.82 -19.86
N ILE A 21 23.52 9.97 -18.69
CA ILE A 21 24.87 9.53 -18.39
C ILE A 21 24.91 8.26 -17.56
N ALA A 22 24.15 8.18 -16.46
CA ALA A 22 24.19 7.07 -15.51
C ALA A 22 22.84 6.92 -14.77
N GLY A 23 22.67 5.85 -14.00
CA GLY A 23 21.48 5.62 -13.18
C GLY A 23 20.27 5.13 -13.98
N LYS A 24 20.47 4.33 -15.01
CA LYS A 24 19.43 3.89 -15.96
C LYS A 24 18.25 3.16 -15.31
N ARG A 25 18.45 2.48 -14.18
CA ARG A 25 17.37 1.79 -13.48
C ARG A 25 16.36 2.75 -12.85
N GLY A 26 16.76 4.01 -12.59
CA GLY A 26 15.85 5.07 -12.13
C GLY A 26 15.06 5.77 -13.24
N TRP A 27 15.02 5.24 -14.46
CA TRP A 27 14.35 5.85 -15.60
C TRP A 27 12.85 6.07 -15.38
N SER A 28 12.22 5.16 -14.67
CA SER A 28 10.78 5.26 -14.30
C SER A 28 10.49 6.14 -13.06
N ASN A 29 11.53 6.75 -12.46
CA ASN A 29 11.31 7.67 -11.34
C ASN A 29 10.41 8.83 -11.77
N SER A 30 9.32 9.06 -11.06
CA SER A 30 8.46 10.21 -11.29
C SER A 30 9.06 11.49 -10.73
N ILE A 31 8.78 12.62 -11.37
CA ILE A 31 9.26 13.94 -11.00
C ILE A 31 8.11 14.73 -10.41
N SER A 32 8.22 15.14 -9.13
CA SER A 32 7.22 15.98 -8.46
C SER A 32 7.45 17.47 -8.71
N TRP A 33 8.71 17.89 -8.78
CA TRP A 33 9.11 19.27 -8.98
C TRP A 33 10.54 19.37 -9.51
N VAL A 34 10.91 20.50 -10.09
CA VAL A 34 12.29 20.79 -10.52
C VAL A 34 12.86 21.89 -9.65
N LEU A 35 14.03 21.64 -9.06
CA LEU A 35 14.71 22.58 -8.19
C LEU A 35 16.13 22.86 -8.67
N MET A 36 16.42 24.14 -8.91
CA MET A 36 17.79 24.61 -9.15
C MET A 36 18.50 24.78 -7.82
N MET A 37 19.72 24.28 -7.73
CA MET A 37 20.51 24.32 -6.50
C MET A 37 22.00 24.45 -6.75
N GLU A 38 22.63 25.29 -5.93
CA GLU A 38 24.10 25.48 -5.92
C GLU A 38 24.68 25.21 -4.52
N ASP A 39 23.85 24.75 -3.59
CA ASP A 39 24.21 24.36 -2.21
C ASP A 39 23.36 23.19 -1.77
N THR A 40 23.92 22.30 -0.96
CA THR A 40 23.21 21.15 -0.39
C THR A 40 22.25 21.50 0.73
N ALA A 41 22.27 22.72 1.27
CA ALA A 41 21.39 23.14 2.36
C ALA A 41 19.89 23.07 1.99
N ILE A 42 19.57 23.28 0.70
CA ILE A 42 18.19 23.22 0.20
C ILE A 42 17.61 21.81 0.23
N ILE A 43 18.43 20.76 0.22
CA ILE A 43 18.01 19.35 0.19
C ILE A 43 17.14 18.99 1.41
N ARG A 44 17.35 19.64 2.55
CA ARG A 44 16.48 19.45 3.73
C ARG A 44 15.00 19.75 3.48
N ASN A 45 14.71 20.52 2.42
CA ASN A 45 13.36 20.87 2.02
C ASN A 45 12.77 19.89 1.00
N PHE A 46 13.54 18.88 0.55
CA PHE A 46 13.06 17.86 -0.36
C PHE A 46 12.05 16.96 0.37
N ALA A 47 10.92 16.74 -0.28
CA ALA A 47 9.89 15.81 0.19
C ALA A 47 10.02 14.42 -0.45
N GLY A 48 10.85 14.31 -1.49
CA GLY A 48 11.04 13.16 -2.37
C GLY A 48 10.52 13.44 -3.78
N LYS A 49 11.14 12.80 -4.78
CA LYS A 49 10.82 12.94 -6.23
C LYS A 49 11.13 14.32 -6.84
N GLU A 50 11.88 15.18 -6.17
CA GLU A 50 12.38 16.38 -6.82
C GLU A 50 13.50 16.05 -7.78
N LEU A 51 13.53 16.73 -8.92
CA LEU A 51 14.61 16.71 -9.88
C LEU A 51 15.57 17.86 -9.55
N ALA A 52 16.78 17.53 -9.17
CA ALA A 52 17.83 18.52 -8.88
C ALA A 52 18.48 19.01 -10.19
N VAL A 53 18.66 20.30 -10.31
CA VAL A 53 19.39 20.94 -11.44
C VAL A 53 20.48 21.82 -10.84
N THR A 54 21.72 21.72 -11.34
CA THR A 54 22.82 22.57 -10.90
C THR A 54 23.67 23.05 -12.08
N THR A 55 24.22 24.27 -11.95
CA THR A 55 25.27 24.73 -12.86
C THR A 55 26.65 24.20 -12.47
N GLY A 56 26.78 23.66 -11.27
CA GLY A 56 28.05 23.20 -10.71
C GLY A 56 28.84 24.29 -9.96
N LEU A 57 28.33 25.53 -9.86
CA LEU A 57 29.02 26.63 -9.20
C LEU A 57 29.44 26.31 -7.77
N GLY A 58 28.55 25.65 -7.00
CA GLY A 58 28.83 25.21 -5.62
C GLY A 58 29.47 23.82 -5.52
N PHE A 59 29.63 23.10 -6.64
CA PHE A 59 30.02 21.68 -6.71
C PHE A 59 31.21 21.46 -7.63
N ASP A 60 32.21 22.29 -7.50
CA ASP A 60 33.41 22.39 -8.33
C ASP A 60 34.46 21.28 -8.13
N THR A 61 34.23 20.38 -7.18
CA THR A 61 35.12 19.25 -6.88
C THR A 61 34.37 17.92 -6.94
N GLU A 62 35.10 16.84 -7.27
CA GLU A 62 34.57 15.47 -7.26
C GLU A 62 33.92 15.09 -5.92
N GLU A 63 34.57 15.44 -4.80
CA GLU A 63 34.06 15.16 -3.45
C GLU A 63 32.71 15.84 -3.19
N LYS A 64 32.56 17.11 -3.61
CA LYS A 64 31.28 17.83 -3.46
C LYS A 64 30.17 17.26 -4.32
N LEU A 65 30.49 16.84 -5.56
CA LEU A 65 29.53 16.18 -6.44
C LEU A 65 29.07 14.83 -5.88
N LEU A 66 30.00 14.03 -5.35
CA LEU A 66 29.63 12.76 -4.68
C LEU A 66 28.78 13.01 -3.43
N THR A 67 29.14 14.01 -2.62
CA THR A 67 28.35 14.38 -1.45
C THR A 67 26.94 14.84 -1.83
N LEU A 68 26.80 15.59 -2.93
CA LEU A 68 25.51 15.99 -3.49
C LEU A 68 24.70 14.76 -3.86
N ALA A 69 25.26 13.85 -4.67
CA ALA A 69 24.59 12.63 -5.10
C ALA A 69 24.13 11.74 -3.91
N GLN A 70 24.99 11.56 -2.91
CA GLN A 70 24.68 10.83 -1.69
C GLN A 70 23.47 11.42 -0.95
N LYS A 71 23.43 12.75 -0.79
CA LYS A 71 22.31 13.45 -0.16
C LYS A 71 21.02 13.34 -0.99
N LEU A 72 21.12 13.41 -2.33
CA LEU A 72 19.98 13.24 -3.22
C LEU A 72 19.37 11.83 -3.14
N VAL A 73 20.21 10.80 -3.05
CA VAL A 73 19.73 9.41 -2.83
C VAL A 73 19.02 9.29 -1.49
N LEU A 74 19.57 9.87 -0.42
CA LEU A 74 18.97 9.81 0.93
C LEU A 74 17.61 10.52 1.01
N CYS A 75 17.40 11.58 0.23
CA CYS A 75 16.10 12.28 0.19
C CYS A 75 15.16 11.77 -0.91
N HIS A 76 15.52 10.68 -1.59
CA HIS A 76 14.74 10.09 -2.68
C HIS A 76 14.46 11.07 -3.85
N ALA A 77 15.45 11.85 -4.23
CA ALA A 77 15.35 12.69 -5.41
C ALA A 77 15.16 11.85 -6.68
N SER A 78 14.43 12.36 -7.67
CA SER A 78 14.13 11.65 -8.90
C SER A 78 15.36 11.53 -9.81
N GLY A 79 16.29 12.49 -9.74
CA GLY A 79 17.49 12.53 -10.53
C GLY A 79 18.28 13.82 -10.35
N LEU A 80 19.38 13.92 -11.08
CA LEU A 80 20.29 15.06 -11.10
C LEU A 80 20.60 15.48 -12.53
N ILE A 81 20.39 16.75 -12.86
CA ILE A 81 20.83 17.37 -14.10
C ILE A 81 22.00 18.30 -13.78
N ILE A 82 23.11 18.15 -14.50
CA ILE A 82 24.27 19.01 -14.38
C ILE A 82 24.42 19.78 -15.70
N ASN A 83 24.46 21.11 -15.60
CA ASN A 83 24.75 21.99 -16.71
C ASN A 83 26.28 22.06 -16.91
N THR A 84 26.78 21.47 -17.99
CA THR A 84 28.22 21.30 -18.23
C THR A 84 28.76 22.35 -19.20
N GLY A 85 30.00 22.78 -18.98
CA GLY A 85 30.72 23.71 -19.87
C GLY A 85 31.47 24.82 -19.16
N GLU A 86 30.92 25.46 -18.14
CA GLU A 86 31.59 26.58 -17.41
C GLU A 86 32.26 26.11 -16.10
N TYR A 87 31.50 25.52 -15.19
CA TYR A 87 32.05 25.11 -13.88
C TYR A 87 32.44 23.62 -13.87
N ILE A 88 31.71 22.80 -14.60
CA ILE A 88 31.96 21.38 -14.73
C ILE A 88 32.16 21.04 -16.23
N HIS A 89 33.38 20.75 -16.59
CA HIS A 89 33.69 20.38 -17.99
C HIS A 89 33.56 18.89 -18.27
N LYS A 90 33.78 18.05 -17.25
CA LYS A 90 33.67 16.59 -17.35
C LYS A 90 33.23 16.00 -16.04
N LEU A 91 32.29 15.07 -16.14
CA LEU A 91 31.82 14.34 -14.93
C LEU A 91 32.89 13.34 -14.47
N PRO A 92 33.13 13.24 -13.14
CA PRO A 92 33.99 12.21 -12.58
C PRO A 92 33.38 10.82 -12.79
N GLN A 93 34.20 9.82 -13.06
CA GLN A 93 33.74 8.44 -13.25
C GLN A 93 33.11 7.90 -11.95
N SER A 94 33.67 8.25 -10.77
CA SER A 94 33.15 7.89 -9.46
C SER A 94 31.72 8.36 -9.23
N LEU A 95 31.33 9.54 -9.77
CA LEU A 95 29.96 10.01 -9.72
C LEU A 95 29.02 9.15 -10.57
N CYS A 96 29.48 8.80 -11.80
CA CYS A 96 28.71 7.93 -12.68
C CYS A 96 28.48 6.55 -12.06
N ASP A 97 29.54 5.95 -11.53
CA ASP A 97 29.49 4.63 -10.87
C ASP A 97 28.55 4.67 -9.65
N PHE A 98 28.66 5.71 -8.83
CA PHE A 98 27.75 5.90 -7.67
C PHE A 98 26.29 6.03 -8.11
N CYS A 99 26.00 6.77 -9.17
CA CYS A 99 24.66 6.95 -9.71
C CYS A 99 24.08 5.63 -10.25
N ASP A 100 24.90 4.82 -10.93
CA ASP A 100 24.49 3.49 -11.43
C ASP A 100 24.23 2.49 -10.27
N GLU A 101 25.06 2.51 -9.22
CA GLU A 101 24.90 1.64 -8.05
C GLU A 101 23.66 1.97 -7.22
N ASN A 102 23.26 3.26 -7.20
CA ASN A 102 22.15 3.76 -6.35
C ASN A 102 20.89 4.11 -7.14
N ASP A 103 20.82 3.76 -8.44
CA ASP A 103 19.68 4.01 -9.32
C ASP A 103 19.26 5.50 -9.36
N LEU A 104 20.25 6.42 -9.25
CA LEU A 104 20.04 7.86 -9.36
C LEU A 104 20.26 8.33 -10.80
N PRO A 105 19.25 8.70 -11.58
CA PRO A 105 19.38 9.24 -12.90
C PRO A 105 20.28 10.47 -12.94
N LEU A 106 21.35 10.40 -13.72
CA LEU A 106 22.31 11.48 -13.94
C LEU A 106 22.28 11.91 -15.40
N MET A 107 21.97 13.17 -15.63
CA MET A 107 21.89 13.76 -16.95
C MET A 107 22.75 15.02 -17.04
N THR A 108 23.14 15.35 -18.27
CA THR A 108 23.84 16.61 -18.57
C THR A 108 23.07 17.42 -19.58
N VAL A 109 23.23 18.74 -19.50
CA VAL A 109 22.82 19.69 -20.54
C VAL A 109 23.96 20.65 -20.80
N PRO A 110 24.22 21.05 -22.07
CA PRO A 110 25.30 21.98 -22.40
C PRO A 110 25.07 23.38 -21.80
N TRP A 111 26.15 24.14 -21.62
CA TRP A 111 26.08 25.47 -21.01
C TRP A 111 25.19 26.46 -21.77
N GLU A 112 25.10 26.29 -23.09
CA GLU A 112 24.30 27.12 -23.99
C GLU A 112 22.77 26.98 -23.75
N VAL A 113 22.35 25.98 -23.00
CA VAL A 113 20.92 25.77 -22.66
C VAL A 113 20.48 26.76 -21.59
N TYR A 114 19.46 27.54 -21.89
CA TYR A 114 18.80 28.42 -20.91
C TYR A 114 18.07 27.59 -19.86
N LEU A 115 18.69 27.32 -18.71
CA LEU A 115 18.14 26.50 -17.64
C LEU A 115 16.78 27.02 -17.16
N SER A 116 16.58 28.35 -17.14
CA SER A 116 15.30 28.95 -16.74
C SER A 116 14.14 28.54 -17.66
N GLU A 117 14.38 28.45 -18.97
CA GLU A 117 13.37 27.99 -19.92
C GLU A 117 13.12 26.50 -19.79
N MET A 118 14.19 25.70 -19.64
CA MET A 118 14.07 24.27 -19.42
C MET A 118 13.28 23.96 -18.13
N ILE A 119 13.63 24.59 -17.01
CA ILE A 119 12.94 24.40 -15.73
C ILE A 119 11.48 24.81 -15.83
N LYS A 120 11.17 25.94 -16.49
CA LYS A 120 9.79 26.37 -16.72
C LYS A 120 9.00 25.36 -17.54
N ASP A 121 9.55 24.86 -18.63
CA ASP A 121 8.88 23.90 -19.52
C ASP A 121 8.62 22.56 -18.77
N LEU A 122 9.62 22.05 -18.05
CA LEU A 122 9.47 20.87 -17.22
C LEU A 122 8.40 21.07 -16.12
N SER A 123 8.44 22.21 -15.44
CA SER A 123 7.46 22.52 -14.38
C SER A 123 6.02 22.58 -14.89
N ILE A 124 5.80 23.15 -16.10
CA ILE A 124 4.49 23.17 -16.75
C ILE A 124 4.00 21.73 -17.02
N ARG A 125 4.88 20.87 -17.54
CA ARG A 125 4.52 19.47 -17.86
C ARG A 125 4.21 18.66 -16.61
N ILE A 126 5.03 18.80 -15.58
CA ILE A 126 4.78 18.18 -14.27
C ILE A 126 3.42 18.63 -13.73
N PHE A 127 3.10 19.91 -13.81
CA PHE A 127 1.82 20.46 -13.35
C PHE A 127 0.64 19.90 -14.15
N LEU A 128 0.75 19.86 -15.48
CA LEU A 128 -0.32 19.32 -16.34
C LEU A 128 -0.55 17.83 -16.09
N GLN A 129 0.52 17.05 -15.93
CA GLN A 129 0.41 15.64 -15.59
C GLN A 129 -0.20 15.45 -14.20
N GLY A 130 0.21 16.23 -13.21
CA GLY A 130 -0.37 16.19 -11.87
C GLY A 130 -1.86 16.48 -11.85
N THR A 131 -2.33 17.42 -12.69
CA THR A 131 -3.76 17.73 -12.85
C THR A 131 -4.52 16.54 -13.45
N THR A 132 -3.94 15.87 -14.44
CA THR A 132 -4.52 14.66 -15.04
C THR A 132 -4.60 13.51 -14.02
N ASP A 133 -3.55 13.30 -13.24
CA ASP A 133 -3.53 12.26 -12.20
C ASP A 133 -4.59 12.51 -11.11
N GLU A 134 -4.82 13.77 -10.73
CA GLU A 134 -5.89 14.13 -9.81
C GLU A 134 -7.28 13.91 -10.40
N GLU A 135 -7.47 14.15 -11.70
CA GLU A 135 -8.71 13.90 -12.40
C GLU A 135 -9.01 12.39 -12.48
N ILE A 136 -8.02 11.58 -12.83
CA ILE A 136 -8.12 10.11 -12.81
C ILE A 136 -8.45 9.61 -11.42
N THR A 137 -7.75 10.10 -10.39
CA THR A 137 -8.00 9.71 -8.99
C THR A 137 -9.43 10.02 -8.57
N ARG A 138 -9.93 11.23 -8.87
CA ARG A 138 -11.32 11.62 -8.57
C ARG A 138 -12.31 10.73 -9.30
N ALA A 139 -12.08 10.42 -10.57
CA ALA A 139 -12.95 9.54 -11.35
C ALA A 139 -12.97 8.11 -10.79
N LEU A 140 -11.83 7.57 -10.34
CA LEU A 140 -11.76 6.26 -9.68
C LEU A 140 -12.49 6.25 -8.32
N ILE A 141 -12.39 7.34 -7.54
CA ILE A 141 -13.16 7.48 -6.30
C ILE A 141 -14.66 7.52 -6.61
N HIS A 142 -15.10 8.26 -7.64
CA HIS A 142 -16.51 8.26 -8.07
C HIS A 142 -16.98 6.86 -8.50
N ALA A 143 -16.15 6.07 -9.19
CA ALA A 143 -16.50 4.70 -9.55
C ALA A 143 -16.66 3.78 -8.31
N ILE A 144 -15.93 4.06 -7.22
CA ILE A 144 -16.08 3.35 -5.95
C ILE A 144 -17.33 3.82 -5.20
N GLU A 145 -17.60 5.11 -5.14
CA GLU A 145 -18.71 5.68 -4.36
C GLU A 145 -20.06 5.50 -5.06
N GLU A 146 -20.12 5.86 -6.33
CA GLU A 146 -21.34 5.94 -7.16
C GLU A 146 -21.22 5.13 -8.46
N PRO A 147 -21.09 3.77 -8.39
CA PRO A 147 -20.86 2.95 -9.58
C PRO A 147 -21.94 3.07 -10.65
N ASP A 148 -23.17 3.38 -10.26
CA ASP A 148 -24.30 3.52 -11.20
C ASP A 148 -24.22 4.84 -12.00
N ASN A 149 -23.48 5.84 -11.52
CA ASN A 149 -23.29 7.14 -12.19
C ASN A 149 -22.09 7.09 -13.16
N GLN A 150 -22.13 6.19 -14.15
CA GLN A 150 -21.03 5.95 -15.07
C GLN A 150 -20.63 7.18 -15.91
N GLU A 151 -21.53 8.13 -16.13
CA GLU A 151 -21.23 9.36 -16.86
C GLU A 151 -20.20 10.23 -16.16
N SER A 152 -20.11 10.15 -14.84
CA SER A 152 -19.19 10.95 -14.02
C SER A 152 -17.74 10.48 -14.07
N TYR A 153 -17.45 9.24 -14.47
CA TYR A 153 -16.10 8.68 -14.42
C TYR A 153 -15.66 7.92 -15.68
N ARG A 154 -16.57 7.20 -16.36
CA ARG A 154 -16.18 6.30 -17.45
C ARG A 154 -15.48 6.99 -18.63
N LYS A 155 -15.99 8.14 -19.07
CA LYS A 155 -15.40 8.93 -20.18
C LYS A 155 -14.04 9.49 -19.80
N ILE A 156 -13.84 9.85 -18.53
CA ILE A 156 -12.58 10.40 -18.01
C ILE A 156 -11.52 9.31 -17.97
N LEU A 157 -11.88 8.08 -17.57
CA LEU A 157 -10.96 6.97 -17.40
C LEU A 157 -10.60 6.24 -18.71
N LEU A 158 -11.52 6.23 -19.69
CA LEU A 158 -11.36 5.51 -20.97
C LEU A 158 -10.03 5.78 -21.72
N PRO A 159 -9.45 7.01 -21.73
CA PRO A 159 -8.16 7.26 -22.37
C PRO A 159 -6.95 6.62 -21.66
N TYR A 160 -7.11 6.21 -20.41
CA TYR A 160 -6.00 5.81 -19.52
C TYR A 160 -6.08 4.35 -19.07
N LEU A 161 -7.28 3.77 -19.04
CA LEU A 161 -7.56 2.44 -18.52
C LEU A 161 -8.49 1.68 -19.47
N ASP A 162 -8.34 0.37 -19.56
CA ASP A 162 -9.40 -0.47 -20.15
C ASP A 162 -10.57 -0.58 -19.17
N VAL A 163 -11.56 0.27 -19.37
CA VAL A 163 -12.73 0.36 -18.46
C VAL A 163 -13.63 -0.86 -18.50
N ASP A 164 -13.52 -1.70 -19.54
CA ASP A 164 -14.22 -2.97 -19.69
C ASP A 164 -13.36 -4.17 -19.23
N GLY A 165 -12.07 -3.94 -18.96
CA GLY A 165 -11.07 -4.92 -18.57
C GLY A 165 -11.20 -5.43 -17.13
N GLU A 166 -10.15 -6.13 -16.68
CA GLU A 166 -10.07 -6.66 -15.32
C GLU A 166 -9.51 -5.61 -14.34
N PHE A 167 -10.14 -5.49 -13.19
CA PHE A 167 -9.67 -4.62 -12.09
C PHE A 167 -9.41 -5.43 -10.83
N GLN A 168 -8.33 -5.09 -10.13
CA GLN A 168 -8.05 -5.59 -8.79
C GLN A 168 -7.67 -4.44 -7.87
N VAL A 169 -8.22 -4.42 -6.65
CA VAL A 169 -7.94 -3.39 -5.65
C VAL A 169 -7.13 -3.99 -4.52
N VAL A 170 -6.07 -3.29 -4.12
CA VAL A 170 -5.27 -3.62 -2.93
C VAL A 170 -5.27 -2.42 -2.01
N LEU A 171 -5.52 -2.66 -0.74
CA LEU A 171 -5.45 -1.64 0.30
C LEU A 171 -4.22 -1.88 1.18
N PHE A 172 -3.54 -0.80 1.50
CA PHE A 172 -2.41 -0.78 2.42
C PHE A 172 -2.74 0.16 3.57
N THR A 173 -2.51 -0.31 4.79
CA THR A 173 -2.70 0.50 5.98
C THR A 173 -1.59 0.25 7.00
N THR A 174 -1.41 1.18 7.92
CA THR A 174 -0.48 1.06 9.05
C THR A 174 -1.14 1.62 10.29
N GLY A 175 -0.69 1.19 11.47
CA GLY A 175 -1.20 1.75 12.72
C GLY A 175 -1.04 3.26 12.78
N GLY A 176 -2.12 3.98 13.14
CA GLY A 176 -2.12 5.45 13.24
C GLY A 176 -2.12 6.21 11.92
N LEU A 177 -2.38 5.56 10.77
CA LEU A 177 -2.39 6.22 9.45
C LEU A 177 -3.41 7.37 9.37
N ASP A 178 -4.56 7.22 9.99
CA ASP A 178 -5.62 8.21 10.09
C ASP A 178 -5.27 9.38 11.03
N GLU A 179 -4.40 9.14 12.02
CA GLU A 179 -3.91 10.14 12.97
C GLU A 179 -2.70 10.92 12.44
N MET A 180 -2.03 10.42 11.39
CA MET A 180 -0.88 11.10 10.78
C MET A 180 -1.28 12.45 10.20
N ASP A 181 -0.40 13.44 10.35
CA ASP A 181 -0.58 14.72 9.68
C ASP A 181 -0.48 14.57 8.14
N THR A 182 -0.93 15.60 7.42
CA THR A 182 -0.93 15.58 5.95
C THR A 182 0.47 15.46 5.36
N VAL A 183 1.50 15.99 6.02
CA VAL A 183 2.89 15.98 5.52
C VAL A 183 3.50 14.59 5.70
N GLU A 184 3.33 13.99 6.88
CA GLU A 184 3.81 12.63 7.18
C GLU A 184 3.16 11.60 6.27
N ARG A 185 1.85 11.70 6.11
CA ARG A 185 1.08 10.83 5.20
C ARG A 185 1.51 10.97 3.74
N LYS A 186 1.77 12.19 3.26
CA LYS A 186 2.33 12.41 1.92
C LYS A 186 3.73 11.81 1.77
N ARG A 187 4.59 11.95 2.77
CA ARG A 187 5.93 11.33 2.76
C ARG A 187 5.85 9.81 2.69
N LEU A 188 4.97 9.21 3.49
CA LEU A 188 4.76 7.75 3.43
C LEU A 188 4.20 7.33 2.07
N SER A 189 3.18 8.04 1.57
CA SER A 189 2.62 7.82 0.23
C SER A 189 3.70 7.84 -0.85
N TYR A 190 4.56 8.86 -0.88
CA TYR A 190 5.64 8.96 -1.87
C TYR A 190 6.64 7.81 -1.77
N ARG A 191 7.02 7.39 -0.54
CA ARG A 191 7.92 6.23 -0.36
C ARG A 191 7.32 4.93 -0.88
N LEU A 192 6.03 4.71 -0.66
CA LEU A 192 5.32 3.54 -1.17
C LEU A 192 5.17 3.61 -2.69
N GLN A 193 4.85 4.77 -3.23
CA GLN A 193 4.65 4.98 -4.67
C GLN A 193 5.93 4.77 -5.49
N ILE A 194 7.11 5.17 -5.00
CA ILE A 194 8.40 4.90 -5.66
C ILE A 194 8.60 3.40 -5.93
N TYR A 195 8.06 2.52 -5.08
CA TYR A 195 8.17 1.07 -5.28
C TYR A 195 7.22 0.55 -6.36
N LEU A 196 6.11 1.25 -6.58
CA LEU A 196 5.10 0.88 -7.57
C LEU A 196 5.45 1.38 -8.97
N GLU A 197 6.01 2.57 -9.09
CA GLU A 197 6.35 3.18 -10.38
C GLU A 197 7.41 2.40 -11.15
N ASN A 198 8.31 1.72 -10.45
CA ASN A 198 9.31 0.86 -11.08
C ASN A 198 8.76 -0.48 -11.61
N ILE A 199 7.49 -0.80 -11.36
CA ILE A 199 6.97 -2.14 -11.59
C ILE A 199 5.80 -2.17 -12.57
N THR A 200 4.92 -1.15 -12.59
CA THR A 200 3.72 -1.19 -13.44
C THR A 200 3.24 0.18 -13.91
N HIS A 201 2.95 0.26 -15.20
CA HIS A 201 2.27 1.41 -15.81
C HIS A 201 0.74 1.32 -15.73
N ASN A 202 0.18 0.18 -15.31
CA ASN A 202 -1.26 -0.11 -15.30
C ASN A 202 -1.86 -0.02 -13.89
N GLY A 203 -1.33 0.85 -13.02
CA GLY A 203 -1.80 1.01 -11.66
C GLY A 203 -2.00 2.47 -11.25
N SER A 204 -3.06 2.72 -10.48
CA SER A 204 -3.31 4.01 -9.83
C SER A 204 -3.16 3.86 -8.33
N PHE A 205 -2.35 4.74 -7.71
CA PHE A 205 -2.08 4.69 -6.27
C PHE A 205 -2.40 6.04 -5.63
N PHE A 206 -3.26 6.03 -4.62
CA PHE A 206 -3.71 7.23 -3.92
C PHE A 206 -4.17 6.93 -2.49
N TYR A 207 -4.36 7.97 -1.68
CA TYR A 207 -4.94 7.86 -0.34
C TYR A 207 -6.44 8.12 -0.36
N TYR A 208 -7.21 7.22 0.20
CA TYR A 208 -8.67 7.34 0.30
C TYR A 208 -9.19 6.49 1.47
N ASP A 209 -10.17 7.02 2.23
CA ASP A 209 -10.88 6.32 3.33
C ASP A 209 -9.91 5.63 4.32
N ALA A 210 -8.94 6.41 4.84
CA ALA A 210 -7.92 5.99 5.80
C ALA A 210 -6.99 4.85 5.32
N ASN A 211 -6.90 4.63 4.00
CA ASN A 211 -6.02 3.62 3.40
C ASN A 211 -5.26 4.18 2.21
N PHE A 212 -4.10 3.60 1.90
CA PHE A 212 -3.53 3.73 0.57
C PHE A 212 -4.17 2.70 -0.35
N VAL A 213 -4.69 3.16 -1.47
CA VAL A 213 -5.42 2.36 -2.44
C VAL A 213 -4.56 2.18 -3.68
N LEU A 214 -4.31 0.94 -4.07
CA LEU A 214 -3.73 0.57 -5.35
C LEU A 214 -4.81 -0.09 -6.20
N ILE A 215 -5.13 0.50 -7.34
CA ILE A 215 -6.03 -0.09 -8.34
C ILE A 215 -5.18 -0.54 -9.51
N MET A 216 -5.25 -1.80 -9.86
CA MET A 216 -4.56 -2.39 -11.00
C MET A 216 -5.58 -2.80 -12.07
N ASN A 217 -5.23 -2.52 -13.34
CA ASN A 217 -6.05 -2.79 -14.50
C ASN A 217 -5.30 -3.74 -15.45
N ASP A 218 -5.90 -4.86 -15.81
CA ASP A 218 -5.35 -5.89 -16.71
C ASP A 218 -3.93 -6.37 -16.33
N VAL A 219 -3.70 -6.58 -15.04
CA VAL A 219 -2.43 -7.08 -14.52
C VAL A 219 -2.48 -8.60 -14.34
N SER A 220 -1.46 -9.31 -14.83
CA SER A 220 -1.36 -10.75 -14.64
C SER A 220 -1.23 -11.12 -13.16
N GLN A 221 -1.63 -12.34 -12.79
CA GLN A 221 -1.51 -12.81 -11.40
C GLN A 221 -0.06 -12.80 -10.92
N LYS A 222 0.88 -13.15 -11.78
CA LYS A 222 2.31 -13.16 -11.47
C LYS A 222 2.83 -11.76 -11.18
N ASP A 223 2.50 -10.79 -12.05
CA ASP A 223 2.94 -9.39 -11.86
C ASP A 223 2.29 -8.79 -10.60
N PHE A 224 1.03 -9.14 -10.34
CA PHE A 224 0.33 -8.77 -9.11
C PHE A 224 1.09 -9.22 -7.86
N GLU A 225 1.47 -10.49 -7.79
CA GLU A 225 2.20 -11.06 -6.67
C GLU A 225 3.58 -10.40 -6.52
N GLU A 226 4.32 -10.22 -7.61
CA GLU A 226 5.63 -9.54 -7.61
C GLU A 226 5.52 -8.08 -7.11
N ILE A 227 4.47 -7.35 -7.49
CA ILE A 227 4.22 -5.98 -7.05
C ILE A 227 3.96 -5.93 -5.55
N VAL A 228 3.00 -6.73 -5.08
CA VAL A 228 2.55 -6.66 -3.69
C VAL A 228 3.63 -7.20 -2.72
N GLU A 229 4.23 -8.34 -3.02
CA GLU A 229 5.33 -8.90 -2.23
C GLU A 229 6.56 -8.01 -2.25
N GLY A 230 6.90 -7.47 -3.41
CA GLY A 230 7.99 -6.51 -3.57
C GLY A 230 7.79 -5.26 -2.72
N MET A 231 6.57 -4.74 -2.65
CA MET A 231 6.21 -3.59 -1.84
C MET A 231 6.33 -3.89 -0.34
N ILE A 232 5.79 -5.02 0.12
CA ILE A 232 5.89 -5.46 1.52
C ILE A 232 7.36 -5.65 1.93
N SER A 233 8.13 -6.38 1.12
CA SER A 233 9.53 -6.71 1.41
C SER A 233 10.42 -5.46 1.47
N ARG A 234 10.22 -4.52 0.54
CA ARG A 234 10.97 -3.26 0.51
C ARG A 234 10.59 -2.34 1.67
N THR A 235 9.31 -2.29 2.03
CA THR A 235 8.86 -1.53 3.20
C THR A 235 9.48 -2.07 4.47
N LYS A 236 9.43 -3.37 4.72
CA LYS A 236 10.07 -4.00 5.88
C LYS A 236 11.57 -3.71 5.96
N ARG A 237 12.26 -3.71 4.83
CA ARG A 237 13.71 -3.45 4.79
C ARG A 237 14.08 -1.99 5.02
N ARG A 238 13.30 -1.05 4.48
CA ARG A 238 13.64 0.39 4.49
C ARG A 238 12.94 1.19 5.58
N MET A 239 11.82 0.68 6.08
CA MET A 239 11.01 1.29 7.14
C MET A 239 10.63 0.21 8.16
N PRO A 240 11.60 -0.41 8.86
CA PRO A 240 11.32 -1.52 9.78
C PRO A 240 10.40 -1.15 10.94
N GLU A 241 10.30 0.16 11.25
CA GLU A 241 9.41 0.72 12.25
C GLU A 241 7.95 0.78 11.79
N VAL A 242 7.70 0.67 10.49
CA VAL A 242 6.35 0.75 9.91
C VAL A 242 5.82 -0.64 9.62
N HIS A 243 4.84 -1.08 10.39
CA HIS A 243 4.11 -2.32 10.09
C HIS A 243 2.96 -2.00 9.14
N ILE A 244 3.03 -2.54 7.91
CA ILE A 244 1.97 -2.39 6.90
C ILE A 244 1.16 -3.66 6.83
N SER A 245 -0.16 -3.52 6.99
CA SER A 245 -1.14 -4.56 6.68
C SER A 245 -1.69 -4.36 5.28
N VAL A 246 -1.80 -5.44 4.52
CA VAL A 246 -2.23 -5.42 3.13
C VAL A 246 -3.47 -6.29 2.94
N GLY A 247 -4.48 -5.75 2.26
CA GLY A 247 -5.69 -6.49 1.88
C GLY A 247 -5.87 -6.49 0.37
N ALA A 248 -5.87 -7.67 -0.24
CA ALA A 248 -6.10 -7.84 -1.66
C ALA A 248 -7.54 -8.28 -1.94
N GLY A 249 -8.29 -7.47 -2.71
CA GLY A 249 -9.63 -7.80 -3.19
C GLY A 249 -9.59 -8.83 -4.33
N SER A 250 -10.72 -9.48 -4.58
CA SER A 250 -10.86 -10.33 -5.76
C SER A 250 -10.84 -9.51 -7.03
N LYS A 251 -10.38 -10.11 -8.12
CA LYS A 251 -10.52 -9.54 -9.46
C LYS A 251 -12.01 -9.36 -9.82
N VAL A 252 -12.31 -8.28 -10.51
CA VAL A 252 -13.63 -7.98 -11.08
C VAL A 252 -13.45 -7.54 -12.54
N VAL A 253 -14.46 -7.72 -13.35
CA VAL A 253 -14.50 -7.27 -14.75
C VAL A 253 -15.42 -6.06 -14.82
N ASP A 254 -15.07 -5.09 -15.64
CA ASP A 254 -15.72 -3.79 -15.80
C ASP A 254 -15.57 -2.85 -14.57
N ILE A 255 -15.28 -1.60 -14.86
CA ILE A 255 -15.07 -0.53 -13.86
C ILE A 255 -16.29 -0.31 -12.94
N VAL A 256 -17.50 -0.65 -13.40
CA VAL A 256 -18.74 -0.58 -12.60
C VAL A 256 -18.68 -1.46 -11.36
N ASN A 257 -17.87 -2.52 -11.39
CA ASN A 257 -17.66 -3.45 -10.29
C ASN A 257 -16.50 -3.05 -9.35
N LEU A 258 -15.87 -1.89 -9.58
CA LEU A 258 -14.74 -1.43 -8.77
C LEU A 258 -15.11 -1.28 -7.29
N LYS A 259 -16.33 -0.82 -6.98
CA LYS A 259 -16.87 -0.77 -5.61
C LYS A 259 -16.84 -2.13 -4.92
N THR A 260 -17.14 -3.20 -5.66
CA THR A 260 -17.12 -4.56 -5.12
C THR A 260 -15.69 -5.01 -4.81
N ALA A 261 -14.73 -4.75 -5.72
CA ALA A 261 -13.32 -5.05 -5.49
C ALA A 261 -12.78 -4.26 -4.28
N TYR A 262 -13.13 -2.97 -4.17
CA TYR A 262 -12.75 -2.11 -3.04
C TYR A 262 -13.29 -2.65 -1.71
N LYS A 263 -14.58 -3.00 -1.62
CA LYS A 263 -15.19 -3.57 -0.40
C LYS A 263 -14.51 -4.87 0.02
N ARG A 264 -14.17 -5.73 -0.95
CA ARG A 264 -13.45 -6.98 -0.70
C ARG A 264 -12.03 -6.74 -0.19
N ALA A 265 -11.32 -5.78 -0.78
CA ALA A 265 -10.00 -5.37 -0.28
C ALA A 265 -10.08 -4.78 1.13
N LYS A 266 -11.14 -4.00 1.45
CA LYS A 266 -11.39 -3.43 2.77
C LYS A 266 -11.62 -4.52 3.84
N ALA A 267 -12.39 -5.55 3.51
CA ALA A 267 -12.56 -6.72 4.37
C ALA A 267 -11.21 -7.45 4.61
N ALA A 268 -10.43 -7.63 3.55
CA ALA A 268 -9.16 -8.32 3.64
C ALA A 268 -8.11 -7.54 4.48
N VAL A 269 -8.01 -6.21 4.30
CA VAL A 269 -7.07 -5.40 5.09
C VAL A 269 -7.46 -5.32 6.56
N SER A 270 -8.76 -5.27 6.88
CA SER A 270 -9.24 -5.34 8.26
C SER A 270 -8.87 -6.67 8.91
N MET A 271 -9.03 -7.78 8.20
CA MET A 271 -8.59 -9.08 8.69
C MET A 271 -7.07 -9.17 8.86
N ALA A 272 -6.29 -8.58 7.95
CA ALA A 272 -4.83 -8.53 8.05
C ALA A 272 -4.39 -7.79 9.33
N GLN A 273 -5.00 -6.63 9.62
CA GLN A 273 -4.74 -5.86 10.85
C GLN A 273 -5.10 -6.66 12.11
N HIS A 274 -6.28 -7.31 12.12
CA HIS A 274 -6.75 -8.06 13.28
C HIS A 274 -5.88 -9.29 13.57
N THR A 275 -5.47 -10.01 12.52
CA THR A 275 -4.69 -11.25 12.66
C THR A 275 -3.18 -11.02 12.73
N GLY A 276 -2.70 -9.79 12.52
CA GLY A 276 -1.27 -9.46 12.44
C GLY A 276 -0.55 -10.05 11.21
N ARG A 277 -1.31 -10.45 10.19
CA ARG A 277 -0.72 -10.92 8.93
C ARG A 277 -0.30 -9.75 8.06
N ASP A 278 0.80 -9.90 7.34
CA ASP A 278 1.26 -8.86 6.41
C ASP A 278 0.29 -8.66 5.25
N ILE A 279 -0.26 -9.77 4.71
CA ILE A 279 -1.22 -9.76 3.60
C ILE A 279 -2.33 -10.78 3.83
N VAL A 280 -3.53 -10.40 3.44
CA VAL A 280 -4.70 -11.28 3.34
C VAL A 280 -5.34 -11.09 1.97
N HIS A 281 -5.61 -12.21 1.29
CA HIS A 281 -6.39 -12.25 0.05
C HIS A 281 -7.85 -12.54 0.39
N PHE A 282 -8.77 -11.72 -0.12
CA PHE A 282 -10.19 -11.89 0.16
C PHE A 282 -10.69 -13.29 -0.21
N ASP A 283 -10.20 -13.85 -1.32
CA ASP A 283 -10.63 -15.17 -1.81
C ASP A 283 -10.21 -16.32 -0.88
N GLU A 284 -9.23 -16.10 0.00
CA GLU A 284 -8.72 -17.06 0.98
C GLU A 284 -9.34 -16.93 2.37
N MET A 285 -10.22 -15.94 2.58
CA MET A 285 -10.81 -15.65 3.90
C MET A 285 -11.86 -16.67 4.36
N GLY A 286 -12.22 -17.66 3.54
CA GLY A 286 -13.19 -18.68 3.93
C GLY A 286 -14.53 -18.08 4.35
N ILE A 287 -15.04 -18.46 5.53
CA ILE A 287 -16.32 -17.98 6.08
C ILE A 287 -16.32 -16.46 6.34
N TYR A 288 -15.16 -15.86 6.61
CA TYR A 288 -15.05 -14.43 6.86
C TYR A 288 -15.48 -13.59 5.66
N ARG A 289 -15.40 -14.13 4.42
CA ARG A 289 -15.94 -13.45 3.22
C ARG A 289 -17.42 -13.11 3.38
N LEU A 290 -18.20 -14.04 3.94
CA LEU A 290 -19.61 -13.82 4.20
C LEU A 290 -19.81 -12.84 5.37
N LEU A 291 -19.10 -13.03 6.47
CA LEU A 291 -19.24 -12.20 7.66
C LEU A 291 -18.91 -10.73 7.39
N TYR A 292 -17.81 -10.43 6.70
CA TYR A 292 -17.46 -9.07 6.30
C TYR A 292 -18.40 -8.47 5.24
N SER A 293 -19.21 -9.29 4.57
CA SER A 293 -20.23 -8.82 3.61
C SER A 293 -21.54 -8.40 4.27
N VAL A 294 -21.75 -8.74 5.55
CA VAL A 294 -22.93 -8.35 6.31
C VAL A 294 -22.85 -6.86 6.65
N SER A 295 -23.80 -6.08 6.14
CA SER A 295 -23.86 -4.64 6.39
C SER A 295 -24.43 -4.27 7.78
N ASP A 296 -25.30 -5.13 8.33
CA ASP A 296 -25.90 -4.91 9.64
C ASP A 296 -25.00 -5.45 10.77
N GLN A 297 -24.19 -4.56 11.31
CA GLN A 297 -23.26 -4.86 12.40
C GLN A 297 -24.01 -5.24 13.71
N ALA A 298 -25.26 -4.78 13.90
CA ALA A 298 -26.03 -5.11 15.09
C ALA A 298 -26.40 -6.61 15.12
N ILE A 299 -26.74 -7.18 13.95
CA ILE A 299 -26.98 -8.63 13.83
C ILE A 299 -25.72 -9.43 14.18
N LEU A 300 -24.56 -9.04 13.65
CA LEU A 300 -23.29 -9.72 13.95
C LEU A 300 -22.99 -9.67 15.46
N LYS A 301 -23.15 -8.50 16.07
CA LYS A 301 -22.95 -8.34 17.50
C LYS A 301 -23.90 -9.22 18.32
N GLU A 302 -25.19 -9.25 17.99
CA GLU A 302 -26.17 -10.11 18.65
C GLU A 302 -25.80 -11.60 18.50
N MET A 303 -25.44 -12.04 17.30
CA MET A 303 -25.02 -13.42 17.03
C MET A 303 -23.73 -13.83 17.74
N SER A 304 -22.84 -12.89 18.05
CA SER A 304 -21.61 -13.17 18.78
C SER A 304 -21.79 -13.17 20.31
N GLU A 305 -22.64 -12.28 20.83
CA GLU A 305 -22.79 -12.07 22.27
C GLU A 305 -23.88 -12.96 22.88
N ALA A 306 -25.05 -13.03 22.25
CA ALA A 306 -26.20 -13.69 22.84
C ALA A 306 -25.95 -15.18 23.17
N PRO A 307 -25.39 -16.02 22.29
CA PRO A 307 -25.13 -17.41 22.60
C PRO A 307 -24.12 -17.63 23.73
N LEU A 308 -23.12 -16.73 23.84
CA LEU A 308 -22.01 -16.85 24.78
C LEU A 308 -22.29 -16.15 26.12
N LYS A 309 -23.36 -15.34 26.21
CA LYS A 309 -23.71 -14.55 27.40
C LYS A 309 -23.73 -15.34 28.70
N PRO A 310 -24.36 -16.54 28.78
CA PRO A 310 -24.37 -17.31 30.02
C PRO A 310 -22.99 -17.71 30.53
N LEU A 311 -22.06 -17.99 29.61
CA LEU A 311 -20.69 -18.33 29.96
C LEU A 311 -19.87 -17.09 30.34
N ILE A 312 -20.04 -15.97 29.64
CA ILE A 312 -19.37 -14.71 29.95
C ILE A 312 -19.75 -14.23 31.36
N GLU A 313 -21.03 -14.27 31.71
CA GLU A 313 -21.52 -13.91 33.03
C GLU A 313 -21.01 -14.86 34.12
N TYR A 314 -20.95 -16.15 33.82
CA TYR A 314 -20.41 -17.15 34.74
C TYR A 314 -18.93 -16.95 34.99
N ASP A 315 -18.13 -16.77 33.93
CA ASP A 315 -16.69 -16.55 34.01
C ASP A 315 -16.35 -15.28 34.79
N ALA A 316 -17.09 -14.20 34.57
CA ALA A 316 -16.95 -12.96 35.34
C ALA A 316 -17.23 -13.12 36.83
N LYS A 317 -18.21 -13.95 37.18
CA LYS A 317 -18.62 -14.17 38.58
C LYS A 317 -17.71 -15.15 39.33
N HIS A 318 -17.16 -16.15 38.64
CA HIS A 318 -16.45 -17.27 39.26
C HIS A 318 -14.96 -17.30 38.95
N ASN A 319 -14.46 -16.30 38.22
CA ASN A 319 -13.09 -16.24 37.74
C ASN A 319 -12.66 -17.54 37.00
N SER A 320 -13.56 -18.03 36.15
CA SER A 320 -13.39 -19.22 35.34
C SER A 320 -13.08 -18.84 33.89
N ASN A 321 -12.85 -19.82 33.01
CA ASN A 321 -12.52 -19.62 31.60
C ASN A 321 -13.36 -20.53 30.67
N TYR A 322 -14.66 -20.62 30.94
CA TYR A 322 -15.55 -21.49 30.18
C TYR A 322 -15.75 -21.06 28.75
N VAL A 323 -15.68 -19.76 28.45
CA VAL A 323 -15.69 -19.23 27.09
C VAL A 323 -14.52 -19.79 26.30
N GLU A 324 -13.32 -19.74 26.85
CA GLU A 324 -12.11 -20.29 26.20
C GLU A 324 -12.17 -21.82 26.04
N VAL A 325 -12.66 -22.53 27.07
CA VAL A 325 -12.80 -23.99 27.01
C VAL A 325 -13.78 -24.41 25.92
N LEU A 326 -14.91 -23.70 25.76
CA LEU A 326 -15.86 -23.98 24.69
C LEU A 326 -15.26 -23.72 23.30
N GLU A 327 -14.53 -22.61 23.12
CA GLU A 327 -13.85 -22.33 21.87
C GLU A 327 -12.93 -23.48 21.47
N LYS A 328 -12.07 -23.91 22.38
CA LYS A 328 -11.16 -25.05 22.15
C LYS A 328 -11.91 -26.35 21.93
N TYR A 329 -13.03 -26.58 22.65
CA TYR A 329 -13.85 -27.77 22.46
C TYR A 329 -14.44 -27.85 21.04
N LEU A 330 -14.88 -26.73 20.51
CA LEU A 330 -15.38 -26.64 19.13
C LEU A 330 -14.26 -26.76 18.10
N GLU A 331 -13.12 -26.09 18.32
CA GLU A 331 -11.94 -26.13 17.46
C GLU A 331 -11.41 -27.57 17.27
N TYR A 332 -11.36 -28.34 18.38
CA TYR A 332 -10.91 -29.74 18.37
C TYR A 332 -12.06 -30.77 18.19
N ASN A 333 -13.17 -30.34 17.56
CA ASN A 333 -14.31 -31.20 17.23
C ASN A 333 -14.83 -32.05 18.41
N GLY A 334 -14.79 -31.51 19.63
CA GLY A 334 -15.27 -32.19 20.83
C GLY A 334 -14.27 -33.18 21.46
N SER A 335 -13.03 -33.23 21.01
CA SER A 335 -11.99 -34.11 21.57
C SER A 335 -11.49 -33.58 22.91
N ILE A 336 -11.97 -34.15 24.00
CA ILE A 336 -11.57 -33.79 25.37
C ILE A 336 -10.05 -33.91 25.57
N GLN A 337 -9.42 -34.91 24.96
CA GLN A 337 -7.99 -35.10 25.11
C GLN A 337 -7.20 -33.98 24.41
N ALA A 338 -7.55 -33.64 23.17
CA ALA A 338 -6.89 -32.58 22.43
C ALA A 338 -7.09 -31.20 23.13
N VAL A 339 -8.27 -30.92 23.67
CA VAL A 339 -8.53 -29.71 24.46
C VAL A 339 -7.65 -29.69 25.73
N ALA A 340 -7.54 -30.82 26.46
CA ALA A 340 -6.72 -30.91 27.66
C ALA A 340 -5.24 -30.63 27.36
N GLU A 341 -4.71 -31.19 26.26
CA GLU A 341 -3.34 -30.96 25.79
C GLU A 341 -3.14 -29.49 25.39
N ALA A 342 -4.03 -28.92 24.60
CA ALA A 342 -3.97 -27.53 24.14
C ALA A 342 -4.04 -26.51 25.30
N MET A 343 -4.79 -26.83 26.36
CA MET A 343 -4.95 -25.97 27.54
C MET A 343 -3.99 -26.31 28.68
N TYR A 344 -3.05 -27.23 28.50
CA TYR A 344 -2.11 -27.71 29.54
C TYR A 344 -2.82 -28.11 30.82
N THR A 345 -3.96 -28.82 30.70
CA THR A 345 -4.84 -29.16 31.81
C THR A 345 -5.15 -30.67 31.83
N HIS A 346 -5.45 -31.22 33.00
CA HIS A 346 -5.80 -32.62 33.10
C HIS A 346 -7.17 -32.93 32.44
N ARG A 347 -7.24 -34.07 31.73
CA ARG A 347 -8.46 -34.52 31.03
C ARG A 347 -9.74 -34.45 31.88
N ASN A 348 -9.65 -34.89 33.13
CA ASN A 348 -10.84 -34.89 34.04
C ASN A 348 -11.35 -33.49 34.32
N THR A 349 -10.48 -32.47 34.38
CA THR A 349 -10.84 -31.08 34.53
C THR A 349 -11.64 -30.57 33.33
N ILE A 350 -11.21 -30.94 32.11
CA ILE A 350 -11.94 -30.57 30.89
C ILE A 350 -13.30 -31.27 30.82
N ILE A 351 -13.39 -32.57 31.19
CA ILE A 351 -14.68 -33.28 31.26
C ILE A 351 -15.64 -32.52 32.16
N TYR A 352 -15.20 -32.13 33.37
CA TYR A 352 -16.03 -31.40 34.33
C TYR A 352 -16.45 -30.02 33.79
N ARG A 353 -15.52 -29.26 33.20
CA ARG A 353 -15.82 -27.94 32.63
C ARG A 353 -16.81 -28.04 31.47
N VAL A 354 -16.62 -28.97 30.53
CA VAL A 354 -17.52 -29.17 29.39
C VAL A 354 -18.92 -29.57 29.86
N ALA A 355 -19.04 -30.46 30.88
CA ALA A 355 -20.33 -30.80 31.46
C ALA A 355 -21.06 -29.58 32.06
N ASN A 356 -20.34 -28.70 32.77
CA ASN A 356 -20.91 -27.47 33.29
C ASN A 356 -21.29 -26.47 32.19
N ILE A 357 -20.47 -26.35 31.13
CA ILE A 357 -20.77 -25.51 29.95
C ILE A 357 -22.08 -25.96 29.31
N LYS A 358 -22.22 -27.27 29.03
CA LYS A 358 -23.45 -27.85 28.47
C LYS A 358 -24.69 -27.51 29.35
N LYS A 359 -24.55 -27.62 30.66
CA LYS A 359 -25.62 -27.29 31.61
C LYS A 359 -25.96 -25.79 31.59
N LEU A 360 -24.98 -24.90 31.55
CA LEU A 360 -25.18 -23.45 31.52
C LEU A 360 -25.84 -22.99 30.22
N LEU A 361 -25.44 -23.60 29.08
CA LEU A 361 -25.99 -23.30 27.78
C LEU A 361 -27.34 -24.01 27.50
N GLY A 362 -27.69 -25.02 28.27
CA GLY A 362 -28.92 -25.82 28.08
C GLY A 362 -28.87 -26.65 26.79
N THR A 363 -27.69 -27.09 26.34
CA THR A 363 -27.50 -27.86 25.12
C THR A 363 -26.48 -28.98 25.36
N GLU A 364 -26.59 -30.06 24.63
CA GLU A 364 -25.61 -31.16 24.67
C GLU A 364 -24.44 -30.97 23.71
N LEU A 365 -24.49 -30.00 22.79
CA LEU A 365 -23.49 -29.76 21.78
C LEU A 365 -23.19 -30.99 20.90
N ASP A 366 -24.19 -31.85 20.73
CA ASP A 366 -24.01 -33.11 20.01
C ASP A 366 -24.38 -33.03 18.53
N THR A 367 -25.32 -32.14 18.19
CA THR A 367 -25.69 -31.88 16.79
C THR A 367 -24.76 -30.88 16.11
N THR A 368 -24.64 -31.00 14.79
CA THR A 368 -23.86 -30.04 13.97
C THR A 368 -24.45 -28.63 14.10
N GLU A 369 -25.77 -28.51 14.16
CA GLU A 369 -26.47 -27.21 14.22
C GLU A 369 -26.18 -26.49 15.54
N GLU A 370 -26.25 -27.20 16.69
CA GLU A 370 -25.88 -26.64 17.99
C GLU A 370 -24.45 -26.15 18.02
N ARG A 371 -23.49 -26.97 17.51
CA ARG A 371 -22.08 -26.57 17.46
C ARG A 371 -21.85 -25.40 16.55
N PHE A 372 -22.50 -25.39 15.38
CA PHE A 372 -22.35 -24.34 14.39
C PHE A 372 -22.78 -22.95 14.91
N GLN A 373 -23.86 -22.88 15.70
CA GLN A 373 -24.29 -21.63 16.31
C GLN A 373 -23.18 -21.00 17.18
N TYR A 374 -22.53 -21.81 18.00
CA TYR A 374 -21.42 -21.33 18.85
C TYR A 374 -20.15 -21.08 18.04
N GLN A 375 -19.83 -21.91 17.04
CA GLN A 375 -18.71 -21.64 16.13
C GLN A 375 -18.87 -20.30 15.42
N MET A 376 -20.07 -19.99 14.93
CA MET A 376 -20.38 -18.68 14.33
C MET A 376 -20.16 -17.54 15.33
N ALA A 377 -20.56 -17.69 16.57
CA ALA A 377 -20.33 -16.69 17.60
C ALA A 377 -18.83 -16.39 17.80
N TYR A 378 -17.97 -17.41 17.80
CA TYR A 378 -16.52 -17.23 17.88
C TYR A 378 -15.92 -16.64 16.59
N TYR A 379 -16.34 -17.07 15.39
CA TYR A 379 -15.88 -16.46 14.15
C TYR A 379 -16.16 -14.96 14.13
N ILE A 380 -17.36 -14.54 14.54
CA ILE A 380 -17.74 -13.12 14.57
C ILE A 380 -16.95 -12.38 15.67
N ARG A 381 -16.73 -12.99 16.84
CA ARG A 381 -15.96 -12.38 17.92
C ARG A 381 -14.49 -12.17 17.58
N ASN A 382 -13.95 -12.99 16.67
CA ASN A 382 -12.58 -12.96 16.21
C ASN A 382 -12.41 -12.17 14.88
N MET A 383 -13.39 -11.34 14.52
CA MET A 383 -13.32 -10.36 13.44
C MET A 383 -12.70 -9.06 13.94
#